data_0e827a50cc79ed53f5dab5b4a83d88d4
#
_entry.id   0e827a50cc79ed53f5dab5b4a83d88d4
#
_cell.length_a   1.000
_cell.length_b   1.000
_cell.length_c   1.000
_cell.angle_alpha   90.00
_cell.angle_beta   90.00
_cell.angle_gamma   90.00
#
_symmetry.space_group_name_H-M   'P 1'
#
loop_
_entity.id
_entity.type
_entity.pdbx_description
1 polymer ?
#
loop_
_entity_poly.entity_id
_entity_poly.type
_entity_poly.pdbx_seq_one_letter_code
_entity_poly.pdbx_strand_id
1 'polypeptide(L)'
;MNKHSERLLEAMRHMKQNRRIHTKDIDQHVMSKSAYYRVMKGETPLNLQLAIRLIRFMGGRPVNLIAYAEDGELSAYGRFLVKFGRAMRLGDFTLAKQIITDLDAQVEEYHLLADREVLLIAEYALALVFDDEEQKALLKQEMRRLVAKTDLWTAIEVTLYFISLSPDAPIESVLAEFQKYVIDKQQFRERFPAVEVTTIWSDNILMMAETVLARKNYDDYVKFVAFINELSPAAYILEHAPYRRALADIERAWREHNPQILLDAEQKISRFMKAIHDNAEQAGEVTQTFVILFRIAWGVIETND
;
A
#
# COMPACT_ATOMS: atom_id res chain seq x y z
N MET A 1 23.65 -14.63 16.98
CA MET A 1 22.20 -14.50 16.64
C MET A 1 22.04 -13.17 15.92
N ASN A 2 21.28 -13.08 14.84
CA ASN A 2 21.11 -11.79 14.17
C ASN A 2 20.08 -10.93 14.93
N LYS A 3 20.13 -9.63 14.73
CA LYS A 3 19.30 -8.62 15.43
C LYS A 3 17.80 -8.89 15.30
N HIS A 4 17.32 -9.34 14.15
CA HIS A 4 15.90 -9.66 13.92
C HIS A 4 15.43 -10.87 14.76
N SER A 5 16.28 -11.89 14.91
CA SER A 5 15.95 -13.05 15.75
C SER A 5 15.88 -12.66 17.22
N GLU A 6 16.77 -11.78 17.69
CA GLU A 6 16.76 -11.29 19.08
C GLU A 6 15.48 -10.54 19.40
N ARG A 7 15.06 -9.64 18.51
CA ARG A 7 13.83 -8.84 18.64
C ARG A 7 12.57 -9.71 18.66
N LEU A 8 12.53 -10.71 17.76
CA LEU A 8 11.42 -11.64 17.72
C LEU A 8 11.31 -12.45 19.03
N LEU A 9 12.43 -12.91 19.58
CA LEU A 9 12.46 -13.62 20.85
C LEU A 9 12.08 -12.69 22.02
N GLU A 10 12.47 -11.42 21.98
CA GLU A 10 12.05 -10.41 22.95
C GLU A 10 10.54 -10.16 22.91
N ALA A 11 9.98 -9.97 21.72
CA ALA A 11 8.54 -9.84 21.54
C ALA A 11 7.78 -11.05 22.09
N MET A 12 8.28 -12.27 21.85
CA MET A 12 7.69 -13.48 22.42
C MET A 12 7.77 -13.52 23.94
N ARG A 13 8.86 -13.03 24.57
CA ARG A 13 8.96 -12.92 26.03
C ARG A 13 7.89 -11.96 26.57
N HIS A 14 7.73 -10.79 25.96
CA HIS A 14 6.71 -9.82 26.33
C HIS A 14 5.30 -10.38 26.18
N MET A 15 4.99 -11.05 25.07
CA MET A 15 3.68 -11.67 24.88
C MET A 15 3.39 -12.71 25.97
N LYS A 16 4.37 -13.57 26.28
CA LYS A 16 4.25 -14.57 27.35
C LYS A 16 3.97 -13.93 28.72
N GLN A 17 4.71 -12.85 29.06
CA GLN A 17 4.57 -12.15 30.33
C GLN A 17 3.22 -11.43 30.42
N ASN A 18 2.86 -10.66 29.42
CA ASN A 18 1.62 -9.87 29.40
C ASN A 18 0.36 -10.73 29.48
N ARG A 19 0.42 -11.94 28.91
CA ARG A 19 -0.69 -12.89 28.94
C ARG A 19 -0.60 -13.92 30.07
N ARG A 20 0.38 -13.78 30.95
CA ARG A 20 0.61 -14.68 32.12
C ARG A 20 0.69 -16.17 31.73
N ILE A 21 1.27 -16.47 30.56
CA ILE A 21 1.40 -17.84 30.08
C ILE A 21 2.55 -18.53 30.82
N HIS A 22 2.28 -19.70 31.41
CA HIS A 22 3.30 -20.46 32.11
C HIS A 22 4.10 -21.33 31.13
N THR A 23 5.40 -21.54 31.43
CA THR A 23 6.24 -22.41 30.61
C THR A 23 5.73 -23.87 30.60
N LYS A 24 4.98 -24.28 31.63
CA LYS A 24 4.32 -25.58 31.69
C LYS A 24 3.29 -25.76 30.58
N ASP A 25 2.57 -24.69 30.25
CA ASP A 25 1.55 -24.74 29.19
C ASP A 25 2.21 -24.87 27.80
N ILE A 26 3.37 -24.22 27.62
CA ILE A 26 4.19 -24.38 26.41
C ILE A 26 4.73 -25.81 26.31
N ASP A 27 5.18 -26.39 27.44
CA ASP A 27 5.70 -27.74 27.51
C ASP A 27 4.66 -28.80 27.10
N GLN A 28 3.43 -28.60 27.49
CA GLN A 28 2.33 -29.52 27.19
C GLN A 28 1.83 -29.45 25.76
N HIS A 29 1.92 -28.28 25.10
CA HIS A 29 1.17 -28.02 23.85
C HIS A 29 2.03 -27.66 22.65
N VAL A 30 3.27 -27.19 22.85
CA VAL A 30 4.09 -26.68 21.76
C VAL A 30 5.43 -27.40 21.64
N MET A 31 6.22 -27.40 22.72
CA MET A 31 7.58 -27.94 22.74
C MET A 31 8.06 -28.15 24.17
N SER A 32 8.98 -29.07 24.40
CA SER A 32 9.49 -29.32 25.72
C SER A 32 10.10 -28.09 26.39
N LYS A 33 9.97 -28.00 27.72
CA LYS A 33 10.51 -26.90 28.52
C LYS A 33 12.00 -26.65 28.24
N SER A 34 12.80 -27.70 28.13
CA SER A 34 14.22 -27.60 27.81
C SER A 34 14.47 -27.00 26.40
N ALA A 35 13.72 -27.47 25.40
CA ALA A 35 13.82 -26.95 24.05
C ALA A 35 13.37 -25.48 23.99
N TYR A 36 12.29 -25.11 24.70
CA TYR A 36 11.84 -23.72 24.80
C TYR A 36 12.95 -22.79 25.34
N TYR A 37 13.58 -23.17 26.44
CA TYR A 37 14.65 -22.34 27.01
C TYR A 37 15.86 -22.20 26.09
N ARG A 38 16.26 -23.27 25.38
CA ARG A 38 17.36 -23.19 24.41
C ARG A 38 17.04 -22.23 23.26
N VAL A 39 15.79 -22.29 22.74
CA VAL A 39 15.34 -21.34 21.72
C VAL A 39 15.35 -19.91 22.26
N MET A 40 14.77 -19.67 23.44
CA MET A 40 14.69 -18.33 24.02
C MET A 40 16.04 -17.74 24.42
N LYS A 41 17.06 -18.58 24.61
CA LYS A 41 18.45 -18.14 24.81
C LYS A 41 19.23 -17.97 23.49
N GLY A 42 18.63 -18.36 22.36
CA GLY A 42 19.29 -18.33 21.06
C GLY A 42 20.30 -19.47 20.84
N GLU A 43 20.32 -20.49 21.73
CA GLU A 43 21.17 -21.68 21.62
C GLU A 43 20.67 -22.63 20.52
N THR A 44 19.39 -22.55 20.18
CA THR A 44 18.74 -23.30 19.09
C THR A 44 18.04 -22.30 18.17
N PRO A 45 18.24 -22.37 16.84
CA PRO A 45 17.57 -21.49 15.90
C PRO A 45 16.04 -21.62 15.98
N LEU A 46 15.36 -20.47 15.99
CA LEU A 46 13.92 -20.40 15.87
C LEU A 46 13.52 -20.47 14.38
N ASN A 47 13.04 -21.64 13.94
CA ASN A 47 12.51 -21.74 12.58
C ASN A 47 11.10 -21.13 12.47
N LEU A 48 10.69 -20.79 11.25
CA LEU A 48 9.42 -20.12 10.97
C LEU A 48 8.21 -20.91 11.48
N GLN A 49 8.20 -22.24 11.30
CA GLN A 49 7.09 -23.09 11.74
C GLN A 49 6.92 -23.05 13.26
N LEU A 50 8.01 -23.13 14.00
CA LEU A 50 8.00 -23.06 15.45
C LEU A 50 7.61 -21.66 15.94
N ALA A 51 8.09 -20.61 15.28
CA ALA A 51 7.70 -19.24 15.57
C ALA A 51 6.19 -19.06 15.42
N ILE A 52 5.60 -19.51 14.32
CA ILE A 52 4.15 -19.47 14.08
C ILE A 52 3.39 -20.21 15.17
N ARG A 53 3.83 -21.41 15.54
CA ARG A 53 3.18 -22.21 16.59
C ARG A 53 3.22 -21.51 17.96
N LEU A 54 4.37 -20.98 18.36
CA LEU A 54 4.54 -20.26 19.62
C LEU A 54 3.68 -19.01 19.66
N ILE A 55 3.68 -18.19 18.61
CA ILE A 55 2.90 -16.97 18.54
C ILE A 55 1.40 -17.27 18.61
N ARG A 56 0.92 -18.25 17.84
CA ARG A 56 -0.49 -18.69 17.91
C ARG A 56 -0.87 -19.18 19.30
N PHE A 57 -0.03 -20.00 19.90
CA PHE A 57 -0.26 -20.49 21.25
C PHE A 57 -0.33 -19.35 22.27
N MET A 58 0.53 -18.34 22.13
CA MET A 58 0.51 -17.15 22.95
C MET A 58 -0.61 -16.16 22.57
N GLY A 59 -1.49 -16.52 21.62
CA GLY A 59 -2.62 -15.73 21.17
C GLY A 59 -2.26 -14.54 20.27
N GLY A 60 -1.06 -14.52 19.72
CA GLY A 60 -0.64 -13.56 18.71
C GLY A 60 -1.07 -13.98 17.30
N ARG A 61 -1.01 -13.04 16.36
CA ARG A 61 -1.24 -13.29 14.93
C ARG A 61 0.10 -13.52 14.23
N PRO A 62 0.29 -14.64 13.48
CA PRO A 62 1.53 -14.90 12.75
C PRO A 62 1.90 -13.81 11.73
N VAL A 63 0.92 -13.11 11.17
CA VAL A 63 1.16 -11.98 10.24
C VAL A 63 2.01 -10.87 10.88
N ASN A 64 1.97 -10.72 12.20
CA ASN A 64 2.75 -9.72 12.92
C ASN A 64 4.22 -10.17 13.20
N LEU A 65 4.63 -11.36 12.71
CA LEU A 65 6.02 -11.85 12.88
C LEU A 65 7.05 -10.85 12.35
N ILE A 66 6.79 -10.27 11.20
CA ILE A 66 7.68 -9.29 10.57
C ILE A 66 7.77 -8.04 11.43
N ALA A 67 6.62 -7.50 11.88
CA ALA A 67 6.57 -6.34 12.76
C ALA A 67 7.31 -6.59 14.08
N TYR A 68 7.18 -7.80 14.65
CA TYR A 68 7.93 -8.16 15.86
C TYR A 68 9.44 -8.27 15.63
N ALA A 69 9.85 -8.79 14.46
CA ALA A 69 11.27 -8.88 14.11
C ALA A 69 11.89 -7.51 13.82
N GLU A 70 11.07 -6.54 13.44
CA GLU A 70 11.46 -5.17 13.07
C GLU A 70 11.16 -4.11 14.16
N ASP A 71 11.05 -4.48 15.42
CA ASP A 71 10.73 -3.61 16.60
C ASP A 71 9.30 -3.09 16.67
N GLY A 72 8.35 -3.73 16.00
CA GLY A 72 6.98 -3.20 15.89
C GLY A 72 6.90 -1.94 15.03
N GLU A 73 8.03 -1.51 14.48
CA GLU A 73 8.07 -0.46 13.47
C GLU A 73 7.55 -1.01 12.13
N LEU A 74 7.14 -0.09 11.28
CA LEU A 74 6.88 -0.39 9.87
C LEU A 74 8.11 -1.08 9.26
N SER A 75 7.90 -1.94 8.26
CA SER A 75 8.99 -2.49 7.45
C SER A 75 9.95 -1.39 7.01
N ALA A 76 11.16 -1.73 6.60
CA ALA A 76 12.10 -0.74 6.05
C ALA A 76 11.42 0.12 4.96
N TYR A 77 10.60 -0.53 4.13
CA TYR A 77 9.73 0.11 3.16
C TYR A 77 8.73 1.09 3.79
N GLY A 78 7.99 0.67 4.80
CA GLY A 78 7.01 1.53 5.49
C GLY A 78 7.67 2.72 6.18
N ARG A 79 8.83 2.53 6.80
CA ARG A 79 9.63 3.62 7.39
C ARG A 79 10.10 4.62 6.34
N PHE A 80 10.55 4.12 5.20
CA PHE A 80 10.93 4.96 4.07
C PHE A 80 9.76 5.81 3.61
N LEU A 81 8.62 5.19 3.31
CA LEU A 81 7.42 5.90 2.83
C LEU A 81 6.95 6.99 3.79
N VAL A 82 6.92 6.69 5.10
CA VAL A 82 6.51 7.68 6.12
C VAL A 82 7.49 8.84 6.17
N LYS A 83 8.80 8.59 6.23
CA LYS A 83 9.83 9.65 6.28
C LYS A 83 9.87 10.47 5.00
N PHE A 84 9.89 9.80 3.85
CA PHE A 84 9.90 10.45 2.54
C PHE A 84 8.62 11.25 2.31
N GLY A 85 7.46 10.65 2.52
CA GLY A 85 6.17 11.33 2.37
C GLY A 85 6.03 12.54 3.32
N ARG A 86 6.58 12.46 4.54
CA ARG A 86 6.62 13.61 5.46
C ARG A 86 7.52 14.71 4.93
N ALA A 87 8.73 14.40 4.46
CA ALA A 87 9.65 15.36 3.88
C ALA A 87 9.02 16.07 2.69
N MET A 88 8.39 15.32 1.79
CA MET A 88 7.66 15.86 0.62
C MET A 88 6.52 16.79 1.02
N ARG A 89 5.68 16.41 1.99
CA ARG A 89 4.56 17.25 2.47
C ARG A 89 5.02 18.56 3.12
N LEU A 90 6.17 18.53 3.79
CA LEU A 90 6.75 19.72 4.44
C LEU A 90 7.57 20.58 3.49
N GLY A 91 7.76 20.16 2.23
CA GLY A 91 8.66 20.83 1.29
C GLY A 91 10.14 20.71 1.64
N ASP A 92 10.51 19.78 2.52
CA ASP A 92 11.91 19.52 2.88
C ASP A 92 12.57 18.61 1.84
N PHE A 93 12.81 19.18 0.66
CA PHE A 93 13.41 18.44 -0.45
C PHE A 93 14.87 18.05 -0.21
N THR A 94 15.57 18.72 0.71
CA THR A 94 16.92 18.32 1.12
C THR A 94 16.87 16.99 1.85
N LEU A 95 15.97 16.87 2.83
CA LEU A 95 15.75 15.62 3.55
C LEU A 95 15.22 14.53 2.60
N ALA A 96 14.30 14.85 1.69
CA ALA A 96 13.79 13.88 0.73
C ALA A 96 14.91 13.31 -0.16
N LYS A 97 15.81 14.14 -0.67
CA LYS A 97 16.98 13.70 -1.45
C LYS A 97 17.94 12.84 -0.62
N GLN A 98 18.19 13.20 0.65
CA GLN A 98 19.02 12.40 1.53
C GLN A 98 18.41 11.00 1.76
N ILE A 99 17.11 10.91 1.99
CA ILE A 99 16.40 9.63 2.17
C ILE A 99 16.50 8.76 0.92
N ILE A 100 16.42 9.34 -0.28
CA ILE A 100 16.62 8.62 -1.55
C ILE A 100 18.06 8.11 -1.65
N THR A 101 19.06 8.94 -1.36
CA THR A 101 20.48 8.54 -1.39
C THR A 101 20.76 7.39 -0.44
N ASP A 102 20.19 7.42 0.77
CA ASP A 102 20.33 6.34 1.75
C ASP A 102 19.69 5.04 1.27
N LEU A 103 18.54 5.12 0.59
CA LEU A 103 17.88 3.95 0.01
C LEU A 103 18.65 3.40 -1.19
N ASP A 104 19.16 4.26 -2.05
CA ASP A 104 19.97 3.87 -3.22
C ASP A 104 21.22 3.09 -2.78
N ALA A 105 21.92 3.58 -1.73
CA ALA A 105 23.05 2.87 -1.15
C ALA A 105 22.66 1.48 -0.63
N GLN A 106 21.45 1.32 -0.05
CA GLN A 106 20.94 0.01 0.38
C GLN A 106 20.62 -0.90 -0.82
N VAL A 107 20.02 -0.35 -1.87
CA VAL A 107 19.76 -1.09 -3.11
C VAL A 107 21.04 -1.62 -3.72
N GLU A 108 22.10 -0.81 -3.77
CA GLU A 108 23.40 -1.22 -4.29
C GLU A 108 24.08 -2.28 -3.41
N GLU A 109 23.90 -2.20 -2.08
CA GLU A 109 24.49 -3.16 -1.13
C GLU A 109 23.77 -4.52 -1.14
N TYR A 110 22.42 -4.50 -1.11
CA TYR A 110 21.63 -5.72 -0.89
C TYR A 110 20.93 -6.24 -2.14
N HIS A 111 20.86 -5.45 -3.22
CA HIS A 111 20.21 -5.81 -4.50
C HIS A 111 18.76 -6.29 -4.35
N LEU A 112 18.02 -5.69 -3.41
CA LEU A 112 16.63 -6.05 -3.17
C LEU A 112 15.71 -5.39 -4.21
N LEU A 113 14.97 -6.21 -4.95
CA LEU A 113 14.05 -5.73 -6.00
C LEU A 113 13.01 -4.75 -5.44
N ALA A 114 12.39 -5.08 -4.31
CA ALA A 114 11.38 -4.23 -3.69
C ALA A 114 11.92 -2.83 -3.32
N ASP A 115 13.16 -2.73 -2.85
CA ASP A 115 13.79 -1.45 -2.51
C ASP A 115 14.08 -0.64 -3.78
N ARG A 116 14.47 -1.30 -4.89
CA ARG A 116 14.66 -0.66 -6.19
C ARG A 116 13.35 -0.09 -6.74
N GLU A 117 12.26 -0.82 -6.62
CA GLU A 117 10.94 -0.37 -7.06
C GLU A 117 10.47 0.87 -6.29
N VAL A 118 10.69 0.87 -4.97
CA VAL A 118 10.38 2.02 -4.11
C VAL A 118 11.25 3.23 -4.44
N LEU A 119 12.53 3.01 -4.69
CA LEU A 119 13.46 4.05 -5.10
C LEU A 119 12.98 4.76 -6.36
N LEU A 120 12.56 4.01 -7.39
CA LEU A 120 12.03 4.57 -8.63
C LEU A 120 10.78 5.44 -8.41
N ILE A 121 9.88 5.02 -7.53
CA ILE A 121 8.68 5.82 -7.18
C ILE A 121 9.09 7.14 -6.52
N ALA A 122 10.05 7.10 -5.58
CA ALA A 122 10.50 8.28 -4.87
C ALA A 122 11.26 9.26 -5.77
N GLU A 123 12.14 8.75 -6.62
CA GLU A 123 12.85 9.55 -7.63
C GLU A 123 11.86 10.22 -8.58
N TYR A 124 10.84 9.49 -9.03
CA TYR A 124 9.81 10.04 -9.90
C TYR A 124 8.99 11.13 -9.19
N ALA A 125 8.66 10.96 -7.92
CA ALA A 125 7.97 11.98 -7.14
C ALA A 125 8.80 13.26 -7.01
N LEU A 126 10.12 13.17 -6.86
CA LEU A 126 11.00 14.35 -6.90
C LEU A 126 11.08 14.97 -8.30
N ALA A 127 11.20 14.17 -9.35
CA ALA A 127 11.23 14.66 -10.72
C ALA A 127 9.94 15.42 -11.10
N LEU A 128 8.78 14.98 -10.54
CA LEU A 128 7.52 15.72 -10.68
C LEU A 128 7.57 17.09 -10.01
N VAL A 129 8.11 17.18 -8.79
CA VAL A 129 8.17 18.45 -8.04
C VAL A 129 9.11 19.45 -8.71
N PHE A 130 10.21 18.99 -9.28
CA PHE A 130 11.20 19.84 -9.94
C PHE A 130 10.93 20.05 -11.44
N ASP A 131 9.85 19.47 -11.96
CA ASP A 131 9.45 19.52 -13.37
C ASP A 131 10.54 19.03 -14.33
N ASP A 132 11.29 17.99 -13.90
CA ASP A 132 12.37 17.38 -14.67
C ASP A 132 11.82 16.34 -15.66
N GLU A 133 11.47 16.81 -16.86
CA GLU A 133 10.87 15.96 -17.91
C GLU A 133 11.81 14.86 -18.40
N GLU A 134 13.10 15.13 -18.47
CA GLU A 134 14.09 14.13 -18.89
C GLU A 134 14.17 12.97 -17.88
N GLN A 135 14.30 13.30 -16.60
CA GLN A 135 14.33 12.31 -15.54
C GLN A 135 13.01 11.54 -15.45
N LYS A 136 11.86 12.21 -15.56
CA LYS A 136 10.55 11.56 -15.60
C LYS A 136 10.47 10.52 -16.72
N ALA A 137 10.95 10.84 -17.92
CA ALA A 137 10.93 9.94 -19.06
C ALA A 137 11.82 8.70 -18.86
N LEU A 138 13.03 8.89 -18.33
CA LEU A 138 13.97 7.81 -18.00
C LEU A 138 13.39 6.86 -16.96
N LEU A 139 12.85 7.41 -15.87
CA LEU A 139 12.26 6.62 -14.80
C LEU A 139 11.04 5.82 -15.28
N LYS A 140 10.15 6.42 -16.08
CA LYS A 140 9.02 5.71 -16.70
C LYS A 140 9.48 4.54 -17.57
N GLN A 141 10.56 4.71 -18.32
CA GLN A 141 11.11 3.63 -19.15
C GLN A 141 11.61 2.46 -18.29
N GLU A 142 12.30 2.77 -17.18
CA GLU A 142 12.80 1.75 -16.26
C GLU A 142 11.67 1.01 -15.55
N MET A 143 10.67 1.74 -15.05
CA MET A 143 9.46 1.15 -14.44
C MET A 143 8.79 0.16 -15.40
N ARG A 144 8.60 0.54 -16.67
CA ARG A 144 8.04 -0.37 -17.69
C ARG A 144 8.87 -1.63 -17.86
N ARG A 145 10.19 -1.52 -17.84
CA ARG A 145 11.09 -2.68 -17.98
C ARG A 145 10.97 -3.63 -16.79
N LEU A 146 10.78 -3.11 -15.58
CA LEU A 146 10.60 -3.92 -14.38
C LEU A 146 9.25 -4.63 -14.43
N VAL A 147 8.17 -3.90 -14.65
CA VAL A 147 6.81 -4.46 -14.71
C VAL A 147 6.68 -5.51 -15.80
N ALA A 148 7.28 -5.30 -16.98
CA ALA A 148 7.25 -6.25 -18.09
C ALA A 148 7.95 -7.59 -17.81
N LYS A 149 8.81 -7.66 -16.80
CA LYS A 149 9.52 -8.89 -16.39
C LYS A 149 8.80 -9.64 -15.27
N THR A 150 7.73 -9.09 -14.72
CA THR A 150 7.04 -9.62 -13.56
C THR A 150 5.74 -10.29 -13.98
N ASP A 151 5.63 -11.60 -13.79
CA ASP A 151 4.43 -12.36 -14.14
C ASP A 151 3.30 -12.15 -13.12
N LEU A 152 3.63 -11.90 -11.85
CA LEU A 152 2.68 -11.70 -10.77
C LEU A 152 2.87 -10.33 -10.13
N TRP A 153 1.96 -9.41 -10.37
CA TRP A 153 2.05 -8.06 -9.85
C TRP A 153 1.62 -7.97 -8.39
N THR A 154 2.42 -7.29 -7.60
CA THR A 154 2.05 -6.78 -6.28
C THR A 154 1.47 -5.36 -6.42
N ALA A 155 1.17 -4.71 -5.29
CA ALA A 155 0.75 -3.31 -5.31
C ALA A 155 1.80 -2.38 -5.87
N ILE A 156 3.08 -2.69 -5.66
CA ILE A 156 4.18 -1.84 -6.11
C ILE A 156 4.26 -1.87 -7.63
N GLU A 157 4.23 -3.04 -8.24
CA GLU A 157 4.26 -3.15 -9.71
C GLU A 157 3.03 -2.50 -10.36
N VAL A 158 1.87 -2.56 -9.72
CA VAL A 158 0.68 -1.82 -10.18
C VAL A 158 0.93 -0.31 -10.13
N THR A 159 1.55 0.18 -9.06
CA THR A 159 1.96 1.59 -8.95
C THR A 159 2.93 1.98 -10.05
N LEU A 160 4.00 1.20 -10.25
CA LEU A 160 4.97 1.43 -11.32
C LEU A 160 4.32 1.43 -12.70
N TYR A 161 3.38 0.51 -12.94
CA TYR A 161 2.64 0.43 -14.18
C TYR A 161 1.87 1.72 -14.45
N PHE A 162 1.07 2.19 -13.47
CA PHE A 162 0.29 3.43 -13.65
C PHE A 162 1.15 4.67 -13.84
N ILE A 163 2.21 4.82 -13.05
CA ILE A 163 3.15 5.95 -13.22
C ILE A 163 3.77 5.94 -14.63
N SER A 164 4.07 4.74 -15.15
CA SER A 164 4.74 4.58 -16.43
C SER A 164 3.81 4.65 -17.65
N LEU A 165 2.49 4.66 -17.45
CA LEU A 165 1.53 4.73 -18.56
C LEU A 165 1.76 5.94 -19.46
N SER A 166 1.60 5.73 -20.77
CA SER A 166 1.46 6.83 -21.70
C SER A 166 0.08 7.46 -21.54
N PRO A 167 -0.05 8.80 -21.57
CA PRO A 167 -1.35 9.46 -21.60
C PRO A 167 -2.24 8.98 -22.76
N ASP A 168 -1.63 8.58 -23.87
CA ASP A 168 -2.32 8.14 -25.10
C ASP A 168 -2.63 6.64 -25.13
N ALA A 169 -2.29 5.88 -24.08
CA ALA A 169 -2.59 4.44 -24.05
C ALA A 169 -4.12 4.22 -24.09
N PRO A 170 -4.67 3.35 -24.96
CA PRO A 170 -6.11 3.08 -25.01
C PRO A 170 -6.64 2.63 -23.65
N ILE A 171 -7.74 3.23 -23.19
CA ILE A 171 -8.30 2.94 -21.86
C ILE A 171 -8.65 1.45 -21.71
N GLU A 172 -9.13 0.84 -22.78
CA GLU A 172 -9.48 -0.58 -22.81
C GLU A 172 -8.26 -1.47 -22.51
N SER A 173 -7.09 -1.11 -23.03
CA SER A 173 -5.85 -1.83 -22.75
C SER A 173 -5.43 -1.67 -21.30
N VAL A 174 -5.55 -0.47 -20.73
CA VAL A 174 -5.24 -0.19 -19.34
C VAL A 174 -6.17 -0.98 -18.39
N LEU A 175 -7.47 -1.00 -18.69
CA LEU A 175 -8.44 -1.76 -17.91
C LEU A 175 -8.21 -3.26 -18.00
N ALA A 176 -7.86 -3.77 -19.19
CA ALA A 176 -7.57 -5.19 -19.42
C ALA A 176 -6.33 -5.66 -18.62
N GLU A 177 -5.26 -4.88 -18.58
CA GLU A 177 -4.08 -5.19 -17.75
C GLU A 177 -4.41 -5.13 -16.25
N PHE A 178 -5.18 -4.15 -15.81
CA PHE A 178 -5.64 -4.08 -14.44
C PHE A 178 -6.56 -5.25 -14.08
N GLN A 179 -7.41 -5.69 -14.99
CA GLN A 179 -8.27 -6.85 -14.79
C GLN A 179 -7.48 -8.14 -14.59
N LYS A 180 -6.38 -8.33 -15.32
CA LYS A 180 -5.47 -9.47 -15.06
C LYS A 180 -4.96 -9.43 -13.62
N TYR A 181 -4.45 -8.29 -13.19
CA TYR A 181 -3.99 -8.13 -11.81
C TYR A 181 -5.07 -8.48 -10.78
N VAL A 182 -6.32 -8.04 -11.03
CA VAL A 182 -7.47 -8.35 -10.16
C VAL A 182 -7.74 -9.86 -10.09
N ILE A 183 -7.76 -10.52 -11.24
CA ILE A 183 -8.00 -11.97 -11.35
C ILE A 183 -6.89 -12.74 -10.63
N ASP A 184 -5.63 -12.39 -10.87
CA ASP A 184 -4.49 -13.04 -10.23
C ASP A 184 -4.55 -12.90 -8.70
N LYS A 185 -4.96 -11.73 -8.19
CA LYS A 185 -5.16 -11.50 -6.76
C LYS A 185 -6.33 -12.31 -6.19
N GLN A 186 -7.42 -12.45 -6.93
CA GLN A 186 -8.55 -13.27 -6.51
C GLN A 186 -8.14 -14.74 -6.42
N GLN A 187 -7.44 -15.27 -7.43
CA GLN A 187 -6.92 -16.63 -7.42
C GLN A 187 -5.92 -16.86 -6.30
N PHE A 188 -5.03 -15.89 -6.05
CA PHE A 188 -4.10 -15.94 -4.93
C PHE A 188 -4.84 -16.00 -3.59
N ARG A 189 -5.89 -15.21 -3.42
CA ARG A 189 -6.72 -15.19 -2.21
C ARG A 189 -7.47 -16.51 -2.01
N GLU A 190 -8.03 -17.09 -3.06
CA GLU A 190 -8.69 -18.40 -3.00
C GLU A 190 -7.70 -19.48 -2.54
N ARG A 191 -6.48 -19.42 -3.04
CA ARG A 191 -5.40 -20.35 -2.66
C ARG A 191 -4.82 -20.05 -1.27
N PHE A 192 -4.81 -18.79 -0.84
CA PHE A 192 -4.23 -18.34 0.42
C PHE A 192 -5.20 -17.43 1.20
N PRO A 193 -6.34 -17.95 1.68
CA PRO A 193 -7.42 -17.14 2.27
C PRO A 193 -7.03 -16.40 3.56
N ALA A 194 -5.93 -16.80 4.20
CA ALA A 194 -5.45 -16.15 5.42
C ALA A 194 -4.61 -14.88 5.18
N VAL A 195 -4.30 -14.56 3.91
CA VAL A 195 -3.53 -13.36 3.57
C VAL A 195 -4.50 -12.19 3.39
N GLU A 196 -4.41 -11.20 4.29
CA GLU A 196 -5.16 -9.95 4.15
C GLU A 196 -4.57 -9.14 2.97
N VAL A 197 -5.35 -9.02 1.90
CA VAL A 197 -4.94 -8.31 0.67
C VAL A 197 -5.62 -6.93 0.58
N THR A 198 -6.32 -6.49 1.62
CA THR A 198 -7.38 -5.49 1.57
C THR A 198 -6.93 -4.03 1.41
N THR A 199 -5.83 -3.62 2.01
CA THR A 199 -5.42 -2.19 2.02
C THR A 199 -4.87 -1.69 0.68
N ILE A 200 -4.36 -2.58 -0.14
CA ILE A 200 -3.63 -2.26 -1.37
C ILE A 200 -4.56 -1.83 -2.52
N TRP A 201 -5.82 -2.27 -2.48
CA TRP A 201 -6.80 -1.99 -3.52
C TRP A 201 -7.23 -0.53 -3.59
N SER A 202 -7.45 0.05 -2.43
CA SER A 202 -7.97 1.40 -2.31
C SER A 202 -7.03 2.42 -2.95
N ASP A 203 -5.75 2.30 -2.64
CA ASP A 203 -4.72 3.21 -3.15
C ASP A 203 -4.55 3.05 -4.67
N ASN A 204 -4.61 1.82 -5.17
CA ASN A 204 -4.50 1.55 -6.60
C ASN A 204 -5.71 2.05 -7.39
N ILE A 205 -6.92 1.94 -6.85
CA ILE A 205 -8.13 2.49 -7.48
C ILE A 205 -8.05 4.02 -7.55
N LEU A 206 -7.60 4.68 -6.50
CA LEU A 206 -7.46 6.14 -6.49
C LEU A 206 -6.39 6.60 -7.48
N MET A 207 -5.23 5.96 -7.50
CA MET A 207 -4.16 6.27 -8.45
C MET A 207 -4.59 6.04 -9.89
N MET A 208 -5.35 4.98 -10.17
CA MET A 208 -5.95 4.76 -11.47
C MET A 208 -6.96 5.84 -11.82
N ALA A 209 -7.81 6.25 -10.86
CA ALA A 209 -8.74 7.36 -11.06
C ALA A 209 -8.02 8.67 -11.41
N GLU A 210 -6.94 9.00 -10.69
CA GLU A 210 -6.09 10.16 -10.99
C GLU A 210 -5.49 10.09 -12.40
N THR A 211 -4.96 8.90 -12.79
CA THR A 211 -4.41 8.67 -14.12
C THR A 211 -5.45 8.86 -15.22
N VAL A 212 -6.67 8.36 -15.00
CA VAL A 212 -7.77 8.50 -15.97
C VAL A 212 -8.29 9.93 -16.03
N LEU A 213 -8.41 10.62 -14.89
CA LEU A 213 -8.78 12.04 -14.84
C LEU A 213 -7.76 12.94 -15.55
N ALA A 214 -6.46 12.64 -15.42
CA ALA A 214 -5.39 13.41 -16.07
C ALA A 214 -5.49 13.39 -17.60
N ARG A 215 -6.21 12.42 -18.18
CA ARG A 215 -6.48 12.34 -19.62
C ARG A 215 -7.52 13.35 -20.10
N LYS A 216 -8.29 13.94 -19.17
CA LYS A 216 -9.36 14.89 -19.46
C LYS A 216 -10.41 14.36 -20.45
N ASN A 217 -10.64 13.05 -20.49
CA ASN A 217 -11.59 12.38 -21.35
C ASN A 217 -12.72 11.77 -20.51
N TYR A 218 -13.92 12.33 -20.64
CA TYR A 218 -15.09 11.91 -19.90
C TYR A 218 -15.49 10.45 -20.22
N ASP A 219 -15.45 10.05 -21.50
CA ASP A 219 -15.80 8.69 -21.90
C ASP A 219 -14.86 7.64 -21.32
N ASP A 220 -13.55 7.95 -21.25
CA ASP A 220 -12.57 7.09 -20.58
C ASP A 220 -12.87 6.96 -19.08
N TYR A 221 -13.29 8.07 -18.44
CA TYR A 221 -13.65 8.05 -17.04
C TYR A 221 -14.92 7.23 -16.77
N VAL A 222 -15.94 7.35 -17.59
CA VAL A 222 -17.17 6.54 -17.51
C VAL A 222 -16.86 5.04 -17.65
N LYS A 223 -16.02 4.67 -18.63
CA LYS A 223 -15.58 3.28 -18.80
C LYS A 223 -14.84 2.77 -17.57
N PHE A 224 -13.98 3.58 -16.97
CA PHE A 224 -13.28 3.23 -15.74
C PHE A 224 -14.26 3.01 -14.57
N VAL A 225 -15.21 3.92 -14.35
CA VAL A 225 -16.22 3.80 -13.28
C VAL A 225 -17.07 2.54 -13.48
N ALA A 226 -17.51 2.27 -14.71
CA ALA A 226 -18.25 1.05 -15.04
C ALA A 226 -17.44 -0.20 -14.70
N PHE A 227 -16.16 -0.25 -15.11
CA PHE A 227 -15.25 -1.34 -14.81
C PHE A 227 -15.10 -1.56 -13.29
N ILE A 228 -14.89 -0.51 -12.48
CA ILE A 228 -14.80 -0.63 -11.03
C ILE A 228 -16.09 -1.16 -10.41
N ASN A 229 -17.26 -0.79 -10.96
CA ASN A 229 -18.54 -1.29 -10.48
C ASN A 229 -18.81 -2.76 -10.83
N GLU A 230 -18.24 -3.27 -11.92
CA GLU A 230 -18.33 -4.68 -12.32
C GLU A 230 -17.40 -5.58 -11.50
N LEU A 231 -16.33 -5.03 -10.92
CA LEU A 231 -15.45 -5.78 -10.03
C LEU A 231 -16.25 -6.31 -8.83
N SER A 232 -16.27 -7.64 -8.67
CA SER A 232 -17.14 -8.38 -7.75
C SER A 232 -17.23 -7.79 -6.34
N PRO A 233 -18.45 -7.61 -5.81
CA PRO A 233 -18.70 -7.02 -4.49
C PRO A 233 -18.28 -7.92 -3.31
N ALA A 234 -18.16 -9.23 -3.51
CA ALA A 234 -18.07 -10.21 -2.42
C ALA A 234 -16.84 -10.07 -1.51
N ALA A 235 -15.81 -9.36 -1.95
CA ALA A 235 -14.56 -9.23 -1.22
C ALA A 235 -14.39 -7.91 -0.45
N TYR A 236 -15.26 -6.87 -0.66
CA TYR A 236 -14.86 -5.48 -0.39
C TYR A 236 -15.98 -4.58 0.15
N ILE A 237 -16.96 -5.12 0.84
CA ILE A 237 -18.28 -4.48 1.00
C ILE A 237 -18.26 -3.21 1.85
N LEU A 238 -17.43 -3.09 2.87
CA LEU A 238 -17.50 -1.93 3.78
C LEU A 238 -16.39 -0.90 3.55
N GLU A 239 -15.17 -1.31 3.26
CA GLU A 239 -14.03 -0.40 3.10
C GLU A 239 -14.02 0.34 1.75
N HIS A 240 -14.64 -0.25 0.71
CA HIS A 240 -14.62 0.30 -0.65
C HIS A 240 -15.86 1.10 -1.05
N ALA A 241 -16.92 1.08 -0.24
CA ALA A 241 -18.11 1.90 -0.50
C ALA A 241 -17.80 3.41 -0.64
N PRO A 242 -16.93 4.01 0.19
CA PRO A 242 -16.54 5.41 0.02
C PRO A 242 -15.86 5.69 -1.32
N TYR A 243 -14.99 4.78 -1.78
CA TYR A 243 -14.27 4.93 -3.05
C TYR A 243 -15.21 4.90 -4.24
N ARG A 244 -16.09 3.91 -4.33
CA ARG A 244 -17.11 3.83 -5.38
C ARG A 244 -18.01 5.06 -5.39
N ARG A 245 -18.37 5.54 -4.21
CA ARG A 245 -19.19 6.74 -4.08
C ARG A 245 -18.44 7.98 -4.55
N ALA A 246 -17.17 8.12 -4.19
CA ALA A 246 -16.34 9.23 -4.65
C ALA A 246 -16.23 9.25 -6.18
N LEU A 247 -15.97 8.09 -6.80
CA LEU A 247 -15.90 7.96 -8.25
C LEU A 247 -17.23 8.31 -8.94
N ALA A 248 -18.34 7.88 -8.38
CA ALA A 248 -19.70 8.21 -8.88
C ALA A 248 -20.03 9.69 -8.71
N ASP A 249 -19.62 10.32 -7.59
CA ASP A 249 -19.83 11.75 -7.37
C ASP A 249 -18.97 12.59 -8.34
N ILE A 250 -17.75 12.14 -8.68
CA ILE A 250 -16.92 12.79 -9.72
C ILE A 250 -17.58 12.65 -11.10
N GLU A 251 -18.04 11.46 -11.49
CA GLU A 251 -18.76 11.26 -12.74
C GLU A 251 -19.97 12.18 -12.84
N ARG A 252 -20.76 12.26 -11.77
CA ARG A 252 -21.94 13.13 -11.72
C ARG A 252 -21.56 14.60 -11.82
N ALA A 253 -20.52 15.04 -11.09
CA ALA A 253 -20.06 16.43 -11.15
C ALA A 253 -19.61 16.82 -12.56
N TRP A 254 -18.91 15.92 -13.23
CA TRP A 254 -18.45 16.13 -14.61
C TRP A 254 -19.62 16.19 -15.60
N ARG A 255 -20.53 15.21 -15.54
CA ARG A 255 -21.72 15.16 -16.41
C ARG A 255 -22.64 16.39 -16.25
N GLU A 256 -22.78 16.88 -15.02
CA GLU A 256 -23.68 18.01 -14.70
C GLU A 256 -22.97 19.36 -14.77
N HIS A 257 -21.67 19.39 -15.11
CA HIS A 257 -20.81 20.60 -15.06
C HIS A 257 -20.96 21.37 -13.74
N ASN A 258 -21.03 20.62 -12.63
CA ASN A 258 -21.30 21.16 -11.30
C ASN A 258 -20.25 20.70 -10.28
N PRO A 259 -19.14 21.45 -10.13
CA PRO A 259 -18.09 21.10 -9.19
C PRO A 259 -18.54 21.19 -7.71
N GLN A 260 -19.65 21.86 -7.39
CA GLN A 260 -20.17 21.91 -6.01
C GLN A 260 -20.49 20.51 -5.45
N ILE A 261 -20.81 19.56 -6.32
CA ILE A 261 -21.00 18.14 -5.95
C ILE A 261 -19.77 17.57 -5.26
N LEU A 262 -18.57 17.96 -5.69
CA LEU A 262 -17.30 17.47 -5.13
C LEU A 262 -17.08 17.99 -3.71
N LEU A 263 -17.45 19.23 -3.41
CA LEU A 263 -17.39 19.79 -2.05
C LEU A 263 -18.33 19.05 -1.09
N ASP A 264 -19.54 18.75 -1.55
CA ASP A 264 -20.49 17.97 -0.76
C ASP A 264 -20.00 16.53 -0.52
N ALA A 265 -19.37 15.94 -1.53
CA ALA A 265 -18.77 14.60 -1.43
C ALA A 265 -17.60 14.58 -0.43
N GLU A 266 -16.70 15.57 -0.48
CA GLU A 266 -15.59 15.74 0.47
C GLU A 266 -16.07 15.78 1.91
N GLN A 267 -17.11 16.59 2.19
CA GLN A 267 -17.68 16.69 3.53
C GLN A 267 -18.26 15.35 4.02
N LYS A 268 -18.96 14.62 3.13
CA LYS A 268 -19.55 13.31 3.47
C LYS A 268 -18.46 12.27 3.77
N ILE A 269 -17.43 12.20 2.94
CA ILE A 269 -16.30 11.27 3.14
C ILE A 269 -15.54 11.60 4.42
N SER A 270 -15.27 12.89 4.67
CA SER A 270 -14.60 13.31 5.90
C SER A 270 -15.37 12.88 7.16
N ARG A 271 -16.70 13.03 7.16
CA ARG A 271 -17.55 12.58 8.28
C ARG A 271 -17.50 11.06 8.43
N PHE A 272 -17.57 10.33 7.32
CA PHE A 272 -17.54 8.87 7.32
C PHE A 272 -16.20 8.35 7.85
N MET A 273 -15.07 8.88 7.35
CA MET A 273 -13.74 8.45 7.79
C MET A 273 -13.51 8.72 9.28
N LYS A 274 -13.98 9.87 9.80
CA LYS A 274 -13.94 10.15 11.23
C LYS A 274 -14.78 9.19 12.09
N ALA A 275 -15.83 8.61 11.52
CA ALA A 275 -16.69 7.68 12.23
C ALA A 275 -16.17 6.24 12.29
N ILE A 276 -15.34 5.84 11.31
CA ILE A 276 -14.80 4.47 11.22
C ILE A 276 -13.37 4.32 11.74
N HIS A 277 -12.63 5.41 11.87
CA HIS A 277 -11.27 5.39 12.40
C HIS A 277 -11.24 5.94 13.83
N ASP A 278 -10.70 5.14 14.75
CA ASP A 278 -10.53 5.53 16.16
C ASP A 278 -9.46 6.62 16.35
N ASN A 279 -8.55 6.77 15.36
CA ASN A 279 -7.47 7.74 15.36
C ASN A 279 -7.76 8.87 14.36
N ALA A 280 -7.86 10.11 14.87
CA ALA A 280 -8.11 11.30 14.05
C ALA A 280 -7.02 11.57 13.01
N GLU A 281 -5.76 11.20 13.27
CA GLU A 281 -4.64 11.33 12.32
C GLU A 281 -4.83 10.40 11.13
N GLN A 282 -5.13 9.12 11.38
CA GLN A 282 -5.39 8.14 10.33
C GLN A 282 -6.62 8.51 9.49
N ALA A 283 -7.71 8.96 10.14
CA ALA A 283 -8.90 9.47 9.45
C ALA A 283 -8.55 10.67 8.54
N GLY A 284 -7.66 11.54 9.00
CA GLY A 284 -7.17 12.71 8.26
C GLY A 284 -6.35 12.31 7.04
N GLU A 285 -5.44 11.34 7.16
CA GLU A 285 -4.61 10.87 6.05
C GLU A 285 -5.45 10.26 4.92
N VAL A 286 -6.40 9.37 5.23
CA VAL A 286 -7.29 8.78 4.24
C VAL A 286 -8.19 9.85 3.60
N THR A 287 -8.72 10.77 4.40
CA THR A 287 -9.54 11.87 3.88
C THR A 287 -8.73 12.74 2.90
N GLN A 288 -7.46 13.00 3.19
CA GLN A 288 -6.59 13.81 2.33
C GLN A 288 -6.42 13.22 0.93
N THR A 289 -6.37 11.89 0.79
CA THR A 289 -6.29 11.23 -0.51
C THR A 289 -7.53 11.52 -1.37
N PHE A 290 -8.72 11.49 -0.78
CA PHE A 290 -9.95 11.88 -1.49
C PHE A 290 -9.98 13.37 -1.84
N VAL A 291 -9.49 14.25 -0.96
CA VAL A 291 -9.41 15.69 -1.21
C VAL A 291 -8.53 15.97 -2.43
N ILE A 292 -7.39 15.29 -2.55
CA ILE A 292 -6.51 15.40 -3.71
C ILE A 292 -7.25 14.97 -4.97
N LEU A 293 -7.90 13.82 -4.97
CA LEU A 293 -8.66 13.31 -6.11
C LEU A 293 -9.77 14.29 -6.54
N PHE A 294 -10.53 14.83 -5.59
CA PHE A 294 -11.59 15.80 -5.89
C PHE A 294 -11.05 17.12 -6.45
N ARG A 295 -9.89 17.60 -6.00
CA ARG A 295 -9.23 18.79 -6.55
C ARG A 295 -8.77 18.57 -7.99
N ILE A 296 -8.21 17.39 -8.30
CA ILE A 296 -7.85 17.02 -9.67
C ILE A 296 -9.12 17.02 -10.54
N ALA A 297 -10.20 16.37 -10.09
CA ALA A 297 -11.46 16.32 -10.81
C ALA A 297 -12.07 17.72 -11.01
N TRP A 298 -12.00 18.58 -10.00
CA TRP A 298 -12.44 19.98 -10.10
C TRP A 298 -11.71 20.72 -11.23
N GLY A 299 -10.37 20.66 -11.23
CA GLY A 299 -9.57 21.31 -12.28
C GLY A 299 -9.87 20.76 -13.68
N VAL A 300 -10.17 19.46 -13.80
CA VAL A 300 -10.57 18.87 -15.09
C VAL A 300 -11.94 19.37 -15.55
N ILE A 301 -12.91 19.48 -14.65
CA ILE A 301 -14.27 19.95 -14.97
C ILE A 301 -14.25 21.43 -15.39
N GLU A 302 -13.53 22.30 -14.64
CA GLU A 302 -13.42 23.72 -14.97
C GLU A 302 -12.66 24.02 -16.26
N THR A 303 -11.74 23.15 -16.68
CA THR A 303 -10.96 23.37 -17.92
C THR A 303 -11.62 22.82 -19.17
N ASN A 304 -12.72 22.06 -19.04
CA ASN A 304 -13.48 21.50 -20.16
C ASN A 304 -14.75 22.30 -20.51
N ASP A 305 -14.97 23.45 -19.86
CA ASP A 305 -15.93 24.49 -20.26
C ASP A 305 -15.28 25.49 -21.24
#